data_a409df19020f48d5e47a085e5832c7bf
#
_entry.id   a409df19020f48d5e47a085e5832c7bf
#
_cell.length_a   1.000
_cell.length_b   1.000
_cell.length_c   1.000
_cell.angle_alpha   90.00
_cell.angle_beta   90.00
_cell.angle_gamma   90.00
#
_symmetry.space_group_name_H-M   'P 1'
#
loop_
_entity.id
_entity.type
_entity.pdbx_description
1 polymer ?
#
loop_
_entity_poly.entity_id
_entity_poly.type
_entity_poly.pdbx_seq_one_letter_code
_entity_poly.pdbx_strand_id
1 'polypeptide(L)'
;MSIGEKIVLRQGDLTEIDVDAIVNAANNDLKLGGGLAGVIRRKAGDGIQRECNEIGAIPVGGAAITSAGKLKARHIIHAASMQLGGLTTGHALRASTAHSLRIAAEKGLHTIAFPAIGTGIGGFPLSECAAIMLHEAAEHLKRPTSLEKIYFVLFDKTSLSTFEKALREMEERGDLEAGSRSGAS
;
A
#
# COMPACT_ATOMS: atom_id res chain seq x y z
N MET A 1 -10.39 -13.49 13.43
CA MET A 1 -9.46 -13.74 12.31
C MET A 1 -8.02 -13.55 12.76
N SER A 2 -7.15 -14.46 12.37
CA SER A 2 -5.71 -14.32 12.58
C SER A 2 -5.13 -13.20 11.68
N ILE A 3 -3.91 -12.73 11.99
CA ILE A 3 -3.22 -11.74 11.17
C ILE A 3 -3.07 -12.25 9.73
N GLY A 4 -2.66 -13.51 9.56
CA GLY A 4 -2.50 -14.12 8.23
C GLY A 4 -3.79 -14.17 7.41
N GLU A 5 -4.93 -14.37 8.05
CA GLU A 5 -6.23 -14.39 7.38
C GLU A 5 -6.69 -13.01 6.91
N LYS A 6 -6.16 -11.93 7.49
CA LYS A 6 -6.45 -10.56 7.11
C LYS A 6 -5.61 -10.05 5.95
N ILE A 7 -4.51 -10.72 5.62
CA ILE A 7 -3.63 -10.39 4.49
C ILE A 7 -4.02 -11.27 3.31
N VAL A 8 -4.46 -10.67 2.21
CA VAL A 8 -4.95 -11.36 1.02
C VAL A 8 -4.08 -10.99 -0.18
N LEU A 9 -3.50 -12.00 -0.81
CA LEU A 9 -2.71 -11.84 -2.04
C LEU A 9 -3.58 -12.21 -3.23
N ARG A 10 -3.58 -11.38 -4.26
CA ARG A 10 -4.40 -11.56 -5.45
C ARG A 10 -3.70 -11.04 -6.69
N GLN A 11 -3.76 -11.79 -7.79
CA GLN A 11 -3.37 -11.26 -9.10
C GLN A 11 -4.56 -10.51 -9.71
N GLY A 12 -4.32 -9.34 -10.27
CA GLY A 12 -5.38 -8.59 -10.94
C GLY A 12 -5.03 -7.13 -11.20
N ASP A 13 -6.07 -6.37 -11.51
CA ASP A 13 -6.00 -4.94 -11.75
C ASP A 13 -6.43 -4.18 -10.48
N LEU A 14 -5.50 -3.47 -9.87
CA LEU A 14 -5.75 -2.69 -8.65
C LEU A 14 -6.87 -1.68 -8.84
N THR A 15 -7.02 -1.13 -10.03
CA THR A 15 -8.04 -0.10 -10.31
C THR A 15 -9.46 -0.64 -10.39
N GLU A 16 -9.63 -1.95 -10.41
CA GLU A 16 -10.93 -2.63 -10.52
C GLU A 16 -11.43 -3.23 -9.20
N ILE A 17 -10.62 -3.20 -8.14
CA ILE A 17 -11.02 -3.80 -6.86
C ILE A 17 -12.00 -2.91 -6.09
N ASP A 18 -13.05 -3.52 -5.55
CA ASP A 18 -14.04 -2.85 -4.70
C ASP A 18 -13.59 -2.90 -3.24
N VAL A 19 -12.92 -1.87 -2.80
CA VAL A 19 -12.39 -1.70 -1.44
C VAL A 19 -12.60 -0.26 -0.97
N ASP A 20 -12.38 -0.01 0.31
CA ASP A 20 -12.49 1.35 0.85
C ASP A 20 -11.39 2.26 0.32
N ALA A 21 -10.17 1.76 0.20
CA ALA A 21 -9.08 2.54 -0.39
C ALA A 21 -8.14 1.65 -1.22
N ILE A 22 -7.72 2.16 -2.36
CA ILE A 22 -6.54 1.64 -3.08
C ILE A 22 -5.36 2.56 -2.80
N VAL A 23 -4.15 2.00 -2.88
CA VAL A 23 -2.91 2.76 -2.70
C VAL A 23 -2.24 3.00 -4.04
N ASN A 24 -1.92 4.26 -4.31
CA ASN A 24 -1.15 4.67 -5.47
C ASN A 24 0.34 4.75 -5.12
N ALA A 25 1.19 4.19 -5.96
CA ALA A 25 2.63 4.37 -5.88
C ALA A 25 2.97 5.79 -6.38
N ALA A 26 3.13 6.72 -5.46
CA ALA A 26 3.24 8.14 -5.75
C ALA A 26 4.67 8.68 -5.57
N ASN A 27 4.90 9.85 -6.13
CA ASN A 27 6.03 10.70 -5.79
C ASN A 27 5.61 11.75 -4.75
N ASN A 28 6.58 12.44 -4.17
CA ASN A 28 6.34 13.43 -3.12
C ASN A 28 5.61 14.70 -3.59
N ASP A 29 5.64 15.02 -4.87
CA ASP A 29 4.90 16.17 -5.44
C ASP A 29 3.45 15.81 -5.79
N LEU A 30 3.06 14.54 -5.62
CA LEU A 30 1.73 14.03 -5.94
C LEU A 30 1.31 14.31 -7.40
N LYS A 31 2.27 14.22 -8.31
CA LYS A 31 2.02 14.34 -9.76
C LYS A 31 1.77 12.97 -10.36
N LEU A 32 0.54 12.73 -10.81
CA LEU A 32 0.16 11.46 -11.44
C LEU A 32 0.64 11.47 -12.90
N GLY A 33 1.77 10.82 -13.13
CA GLY A 33 2.43 10.78 -14.44
C GLY A 33 2.25 9.45 -15.15
N GLY A 34 3.31 8.62 -15.15
CA GLY A 34 3.33 7.33 -15.81
C GLY A 34 2.98 6.15 -14.90
N GLY A 35 3.08 4.94 -15.45
CA GLY A 35 2.83 3.71 -14.72
C GLY A 35 1.43 3.63 -14.12
N LEU A 36 1.32 3.05 -12.92
CA LEU A 36 0.05 2.90 -12.20
C LEU A 36 -0.65 4.26 -11.97
N ALA A 37 0.09 5.29 -11.61
CA ALA A 37 -0.46 6.62 -11.36
C ALA A 37 -1.17 7.18 -12.62
N GLY A 38 -0.61 6.96 -13.79
CA GLY A 38 -1.22 7.34 -15.06
C GLY A 38 -2.50 6.57 -15.36
N VAL A 39 -2.53 5.27 -15.06
CA VAL A 39 -3.75 4.44 -15.20
C VAL A 39 -4.84 4.93 -14.25
N ILE A 40 -4.49 5.19 -13.00
CA ILE A 40 -5.41 5.73 -11.99
C ILE A 40 -6.00 7.05 -12.47
N ARG A 41 -5.17 7.98 -12.94
CA ARG A 41 -5.64 9.28 -13.43
C ARG A 41 -6.63 9.15 -14.58
N ARG A 42 -6.35 8.28 -15.55
CA ARG A 42 -7.25 8.06 -16.69
C ARG A 42 -8.60 7.47 -16.26
N LYS A 43 -8.57 6.47 -15.37
CA LYS A 43 -9.78 5.76 -14.93
C LYS A 43 -10.59 6.52 -13.89
N ALA A 44 -9.93 7.19 -12.95
CA ALA A 44 -10.58 7.97 -11.90
C ALA A 44 -11.12 9.32 -12.41
N GLY A 45 -10.44 9.90 -13.38
CA GLY A 45 -10.72 11.22 -13.92
C GLY A 45 -9.75 12.28 -13.39
N ASP A 46 -9.73 13.45 -14.05
CA ASP A 46 -8.77 14.53 -13.76
C ASP A 46 -8.97 15.21 -12.40
N GLY A 47 -10.12 15.04 -11.77
CA GLY A 47 -10.40 15.55 -10.43
C GLY A 47 -9.40 15.12 -9.38
N ILE A 48 -8.83 13.92 -9.53
CA ILE A 48 -7.83 13.39 -8.59
C ILE A 48 -6.56 14.24 -8.61
N GLN A 49 -6.08 14.64 -9.78
CA GLN A 49 -4.91 15.52 -9.86
C GLN A 49 -5.19 16.89 -9.24
N ARG A 50 -6.39 17.41 -9.38
CA ARG A 50 -6.78 18.68 -8.73
C ARG A 50 -6.75 18.54 -7.20
N GLU A 51 -7.28 17.45 -6.65
CA GLU A 51 -7.21 17.19 -5.20
C GLU A 51 -5.76 17.08 -4.73
N CYS A 52 -4.90 16.37 -5.48
CA CYS A 52 -3.46 16.28 -5.19
C CYS A 52 -2.78 17.65 -5.22
N ASN A 53 -3.14 18.51 -6.18
CA ASN A 53 -2.59 19.86 -6.29
C ASN A 53 -2.99 20.74 -5.09
N GLU A 54 -4.18 20.56 -4.57
CA GLU A 54 -4.65 21.26 -3.35
C GLU A 54 -3.88 20.82 -2.11
N ILE A 55 -3.55 19.54 -2.01
CA ILE A 55 -2.73 19.01 -0.91
C ILE A 55 -1.31 19.57 -1.00
N GLY A 56 -0.76 19.65 -2.21
CA GLY A 56 0.61 20.07 -2.46
C GLY A 56 1.64 18.96 -2.17
N ALA A 57 2.90 19.34 -2.15
CA ALA A 57 3.99 18.38 -1.88
C ALA A 57 3.94 17.86 -0.45
N ILE A 58 4.25 16.57 -0.29
CA ILE A 58 4.40 15.91 1.01
C ILE A 58 5.81 15.36 1.14
N PRO A 59 6.28 15.03 2.35
CA PRO A 59 7.60 14.40 2.52
C PRO A 59 7.66 13.02 1.86
N VAL A 60 8.81 12.65 1.32
CA VAL A 60 9.09 11.26 0.94
C VAL A 60 8.97 10.38 2.18
N GLY A 61 8.26 9.26 2.06
CA GLY A 61 7.88 8.41 3.19
C GLY A 61 6.52 8.75 3.79
N GLY A 62 5.91 9.85 3.36
CA GLY A 62 4.55 10.23 3.73
C GLY A 62 3.48 9.62 2.83
N ALA A 63 2.24 9.92 3.14
CA ALA A 63 1.09 9.56 2.32
C ALA A 63 -0.01 10.60 2.48
N ALA A 64 -0.92 10.65 1.51
CA ALA A 64 -2.07 11.55 1.53
C ALA A 64 -3.29 10.87 0.92
N ILE A 65 -4.47 11.20 1.38
CA ILE A 65 -5.73 10.60 0.90
C ILE A 65 -6.53 11.59 0.06
N THR A 66 -7.09 11.08 -1.04
CA THR A 66 -8.04 11.79 -1.89
C THR A 66 -9.31 10.96 -2.09
N SER A 67 -10.29 11.50 -2.79
CA SER A 67 -11.38 10.69 -3.33
C SER A 67 -10.85 9.74 -4.41
N ALA A 68 -11.69 8.82 -4.88
CA ALA A 68 -11.32 7.88 -5.94
C ALA A 68 -12.01 8.18 -7.28
N GLY A 69 -12.72 9.30 -7.38
CA GLY A 69 -13.41 9.67 -8.61
C GLY A 69 -14.33 8.56 -9.12
N LYS A 70 -14.10 8.10 -10.34
CA LYS A 70 -14.92 7.08 -11.01
C LYS A 70 -14.51 5.64 -10.69
N LEU A 71 -13.49 5.41 -9.88
CA LEU A 71 -13.06 4.06 -9.50
C LEU A 71 -14.10 3.38 -8.59
N LYS A 72 -14.01 2.05 -8.50
CA LYS A 72 -14.84 1.26 -7.57
C LYS A 72 -14.46 1.50 -6.11
N ALA A 73 -13.19 1.76 -5.83
CA ALA A 73 -12.72 2.17 -4.51
C ALA A 73 -13.32 3.53 -4.11
N ARG A 74 -13.41 3.80 -2.83
CA ARG A 74 -13.98 5.04 -2.29
C ARG A 74 -12.93 6.12 -2.12
N HIS A 75 -11.68 5.72 -1.87
CA HIS A 75 -10.54 6.61 -1.68
C HIS A 75 -9.30 6.11 -2.40
N ILE A 76 -8.38 7.02 -2.66
CA ILE A 76 -7.01 6.72 -3.06
C ILE A 76 -6.08 7.26 -1.99
N ILE A 77 -5.19 6.41 -1.49
CA ILE A 77 -4.10 6.82 -0.61
C ILE A 77 -2.83 6.86 -1.47
N HIS A 78 -2.23 8.03 -1.56
CA HIS A 78 -1.02 8.26 -2.36
C HIS A 78 0.19 8.09 -1.46
N ALA A 79 0.90 6.98 -1.60
CA ALA A 79 2.10 6.66 -0.83
C ALA A 79 3.34 7.21 -1.53
N ALA A 80 3.97 8.23 -0.95
CA ALA A 80 5.13 8.91 -1.52
C ALA A 80 6.41 8.11 -1.26
N SER A 81 6.66 7.09 -2.07
CA SER A 81 7.83 6.21 -1.92
C SER A 81 9.08 6.73 -2.62
N MET A 82 8.99 7.85 -3.34
CA MET A 82 10.11 8.45 -4.08
C MET A 82 9.89 9.94 -4.30
N GLN A 83 10.97 10.65 -4.62
CA GLN A 83 10.88 11.99 -5.18
C GLN A 83 10.42 11.93 -6.64
N LEU A 84 9.81 12.98 -7.14
CA LEU A 84 9.47 13.09 -8.57
C LEU A 84 10.75 12.94 -9.41
N GLY A 85 10.75 11.94 -10.30
CA GLY A 85 11.91 11.58 -11.12
C GLY A 85 13.00 10.80 -10.40
N GLY A 86 12.79 10.45 -9.12
CA GLY A 86 13.75 9.70 -8.32
C GLY A 86 13.48 8.20 -8.29
N LEU A 87 14.23 7.51 -7.43
CA LEU A 87 14.09 6.08 -7.18
C LEU A 87 13.51 5.83 -5.78
N THR A 88 12.82 4.71 -5.63
CA THR A 88 12.31 4.26 -4.34
C THR A 88 13.44 3.67 -3.50
N THR A 89 13.50 4.04 -2.23
CA THR A 89 14.40 3.44 -1.24
C THR A 89 13.62 2.54 -0.29
N GLY A 90 14.30 1.60 0.38
CA GLY A 90 13.68 0.74 1.39
C GLY A 90 13.06 1.53 2.55
N HIS A 91 13.74 2.60 2.99
CA HIS A 91 13.24 3.48 4.05
C HIS A 91 11.95 4.18 3.63
N ALA A 92 11.91 4.77 2.44
CA ALA A 92 10.73 5.46 1.93
C ALA A 92 9.56 4.52 1.68
N LEU A 93 9.83 3.31 1.18
CA LEU A 93 8.82 2.28 0.98
C LEU A 93 8.20 1.86 2.32
N ARG A 94 9.03 1.57 3.31
CA ARG A 94 8.58 1.20 4.65
C ARG A 94 7.72 2.29 5.28
N ALA A 95 8.22 3.52 5.30
CA ALA A 95 7.55 4.66 5.91
C ALA A 95 6.22 4.98 5.23
N SER A 96 6.17 5.01 3.89
CA SER A 96 4.94 5.33 3.16
C SER A 96 3.90 4.22 3.24
N THR A 97 4.32 2.96 3.32
CA THR A 97 3.42 1.82 3.57
C THR A 97 2.79 1.93 4.97
N ALA A 98 3.61 2.14 6.00
CA ALA A 98 3.13 2.31 7.37
C ALA A 98 2.17 3.50 7.50
N HIS A 99 2.51 4.64 6.87
CA HIS A 99 1.68 5.85 6.89
C HIS A 99 0.34 5.62 6.18
N SER A 100 0.34 4.90 5.04
CA SER A 100 -0.90 4.56 4.32
C SER A 100 -1.84 3.73 5.18
N LEU A 101 -1.32 2.72 5.88
CA LEU A 101 -2.10 1.90 6.81
C LEU A 101 -2.67 2.73 7.96
N ARG A 102 -1.87 3.64 8.51
CA ARG A 102 -2.30 4.54 9.59
C ARG A 102 -3.43 5.47 9.15
N ILE A 103 -3.32 6.07 7.96
CA ILE A 103 -4.38 6.93 7.40
C ILE A 103 -5.67 6.13 7.26
N ALA A 104 -5.61 4.92 6.71
CA ALA A 104 -6.79 4.07 6.54
C ALA A 104 -7.46 3.77 7.89
N ALA A 105 -6.69 3.43 8.91
CA ALA A 105 -7.21 3.16 10.25
C ALA A 105 -7.80 4.42 10.90
N GLU A 106 -7.13 5.56 10.80
CA GLU A 106 -7.63 6.85 11.34
C GLU A 106 -8.94 7.29 10.69
N LYS A 107 -9.14 6.95 9.42
CA LYS A 107 -10.39 7.21 8.70
C LYS A 107 -11.46 6.14 8.94
N GLY A 108 -11.18 5.14 9.75
CA GLY A 108 -12.13 4.07 10.06
C GLY A 108 -12.41 3.14 8.88
N LEU A 109 -11.50 3.03 7.92
CA LEU A 109 -11.68 2.17 6.76
C LEU A 109 -11.48 0.70 7.14
N HIS A 110 -12.21 -0.18 6.46
CA HIS A 110 -12.18 -1.62 6.73
C HIS A 110 -11.31 -2.41 5.76
N THR A 111 -11.13 -1.91 4.55
CA THR A 111 -10.37 -2.58 3.49
C THR A 111 -9.43 -1.62 2.77
N ILE A 112 -8.23 -2.11 2.49
CA ILE A 112 -7.21 -1.38 1.74
C ILE A 112 -6.53 -2.33 0.77
N ALA A 113 -6.15 -1.85 -0.41
CA ALA A 113 -5.45 -2.65 -1.42
C ALA A 113 -4.20 -1.93 -1.90
N PHE A 114 -3.07 -2.64 -1.81
CA PHE A 114 -1.76 -2.16 -2.22
C PHE A 114 -1.29 -2.79 -3.53
N PRO A 115 -0.57 -2.04 -4.37
CA PRO A 115 0.28 -2.61 -5.41
C PRO A 115 1.65 -2.99 -4.81
N ALA A 116 2.53 -3.55 -5.61
CA ALA A 116 3.95 -3.68 -5.27
C ALA A 116 4.63 -2.30 -5.46
N ILE A 117 4.56 -1.46 -4.45
CA ILE A 117 5.03 -0.08 -4.51
C ILE A 117 6.52 -0.02 -4.86
N GLY A 118 6.89 0.85 -5.78
CA GLY A 118 8.26 1.17 -6.12
C GLY A 118 8.95 0.18 -7.07
N THR A 119 8.30 -0.91 -7.46
CA THR A 119 8.91 -1.95 -8.31
C THR A 119 8.83 -1.65 -9.81
N GLY A 120 8.03 -0.67 -10.21
CA GLY A 120 7.98 -0.20 -11.59
C GLY A 120 9.01 0.91 -11.84
N ILE A 121 8.54 2.13 -12.08
CA ILE A 121 9.38 3.32 -12.33
C ILE A 121 10.37 3.55 -11.18
N GLY A 122 10.00 3.27 -9.94
CA GLY A 122 10.86 3.43 -8.77
C GLY A 122 12.06 2.49 -8.70
N GLY A 123 12.11 1.43 -9.51
CA GLY A 123 13.25 0.53 -9.65
C GLY A 123 13.60 -0.31 -8.42
N PHE A 124 12.72 -0.44 -7.46
CA PHE A 124 12.97 -1.16 -6.22
C PHE A 124 12.85 -2.69 -6.44
N PRO A 125 13.75 -3.52 -5.85
CA PRO A 125 13.70 -4.97 -6.03
C PRO A 125 12.42 -5.59 -5.49
N LEU A 126 11.78 -6.45 -6.27
CA LEU A 126 10.48 -7.04 -5.97
C LEU A 126 10.48 -7.87 -4.68
N SER A 127 11.48 -8.70 -4.46
CA SER A 127 11.57 -9.56 -3.26
C SER A 127 11.71 -8.75 -1.98
N GLU A 128 12.50 -7.68 -2.01
CA GLU A 128 12.64 -6.77 -0.88
C GLU A 128 11.37 -5.95 -0.65
N CYS A 129 10.71 -5.54 -1.73
CA CYS A 129 9.41 -4.88 -1.66
C CYS A 129 8.38 -5.75 -0.93
N ALA A 130 8.25 -7.01 -1.32
CA ALA A 130 7.34 -7.95 -0.69
C ALA A 130 7.63 -8.11 0.81
N ALA A 131 8.89 -8.31 1.17
CA ALA A 131 9.30 -8.47 2.57
C ALA A 131 8.95 -7.22 3.40
N ILE A 132 9.26 -6.03 2.90
CA ILE A 132 9.00 -4.76 3.60
C ILE A 132 7.51 -4.51 3.76
N MET A 133 6.75 -4.61 2.69
CA MET A 133 5.33 -4.27 2.71
C MET A 133 4.51 -5.26 3.55
N LEU A 134 4.79 -6.55 3.43
CA LEU A 134 4.11 -7.57 4.23
C LEU A 134 4.46 -7.45 5.71
N HIS A 135 5.71 -7.12 6.03
CA HIS A 135 6.12 -6.86 7.41
C HIS A 135 5.32 -5.69 8.02
N GLU A 136 5.21 -4.58 7.30
CA GLU A 136 4.45 -3.42 7.78
C GLU A 136 2.95 -3.74 7.94
N ALA A 137 2.37 -4.51 7.03
CA ALA A 137 0.99 -4.97 7.16
C ALA A 137 0.78 -5.84 8.41
N ALA A 138 1.68 -6.80 8.65
CA ALA A 138 1.62 -7.67 9.83
C ALA A 138 1.78 -6.87 11.12
N GLU A 139 2.73 -5.96 11.20
CA GLU A 139 2.96 -5.11 12.37
C GLU A 139 1.75 -4.20 12.66
N HIS A 140 1.15 -3.64 11.62
CA HIS A 140 -0.08 -2.85 11.78
C HIS A 140 -1.22 -3.67 12.37
N LEU A 141 -1.40 -4.91 11.90
CA LEU A 141 -2.48 -5.80 12.35
C LEU A 141 -2.29 -6.35 13.76
N LYS A 142 -1.12 -6.21 14.35
CA LYS A 142 -0.87 -6.55 15.76
C LYS A 142 -1.44 -5.51 16.74
N ARG A 143 -1.84 -4.34 16.24
CA ARG A 143 -2.41 -3.25 17.03
C ARG A 143 -3.90 -3.15 16.76
N PRO A 144 -4.66 -2.48 17.65
CA PRO A 144 -6.06 -2.18 17.38
C PRO A 144 -6.19 -1.36 16.10
N THR A 145 -7.05 -1.81 15.19
CA THR A 145 -7.26 -1.16 13.89
C THR A 145 -8.67 -1.46 13.37
N SER A 146 -9.21 -0.53 12.58
CA SER A 146 -10.46 -0.76 11.86
C SER A 146 -10.29 -1.70 10.65
N LEU A 147 -9.06 -1.87 10.15
CA LEU A 147 -8.80 -2.68 8.96
C LEU A 147 -9.08 -4.17 9.22
N GLU A 148 -9.94 -4.73 8.39
CA GLU A 148 -10.35 -6.14 8.42
C GLU A 148 -9.61 -6.96 7.36
N LYS A 149 -9.28 -6.33 6.22
CA LYS A 149 -8.55 -6.94 5.10
C LYS A 149 -7.54 -5.97 4.51
N ILE A 150 -6.33 -6.46 4.33
CA ILE A 150 -5.26 -5.79 3.59
C ILE A 150 -4.97 -6.65 2.36
N TYR A 151 -5.31 -6.12 1.19
CA TYR A 151 -5.07 -6.79 -0.09
C TYR A 151 -3.75 -6.32 -0.68
N PHE A 152 -3.02 -7.26 -1.29
CA PHE A 152 -1.93 -6.94 -2.21
C PHE A 152 -2.35 -7.45 -3.58
N VAL A 153 -2.60 -6.53 -4.49
CA VAL A 153 -3.07 -6.83 -5.84
C VAL A 153 -1.89 -6.71 -6.79
N LEU A 154 -1.41 -7.85 -7.26
CA LEU A 154 -0.20 -7.96 -8.05
C LEU A 154 -0.55 -8.08 -9.53
N PHE A 155 0.18 -7.35 -10.38
CA PHE A 155 -0.12 -7.26 -11.79
C PHE A 155 0.09 -8.60 -12.54
N ASP A 156 1.12 -9.37 -12.15
CA ASP A 156 1.50 -10.60 -12.85
C ASP A 156 1.78 -11.76 -11.90
N LYS A 157 1.96 -12.95 -12.49
CA LYS A 157 2.23 -14.19 -11.75
C LYS A 157 3.55 -14.16 -10.99
N THR A 158 4.58 -13.54 -11.56
CA THR A 158 5.90 -13.44 -10.93
C THR A 158 5.81 -12.62 -9.64
N SER A 159 5.13 -11.48 -9.69
CA SER A 159 4.90 -10.65 -8.51
C SER A 159 4.08 -11.39 -7.46
N LEU A 160 3.01 -12.07 -7.87
CA LEU A 160 2.19 -12.85 -6.94
C LEU A 160 3.01 -13.95 -6.27
N SER A 161 3.79 -14.73 -7.03
CA SER A 161 4.64 -15.79 -6.49
C SER A 161 5.67 -15.26 -5.51
N THR A 162 6.25 -14.09 -5.78
CA THR A 162 7.22 -13.44 -4.90
C THR A 162 6.59 -13.05 -3.57
N PHE A 163 5.39 -12.45 -3.61
CA PHE A 163 4.65 -12.10 -2.40
C PHE A 163 4.19 -13.34 -1.62
N GLU A 164 3.72 -14.37 -2.32
CA GLU A 164 3.33 -15.65 -1.68
C GLU A 164 4.51 -16.29 -0.94
N LYS A 165 5.69 -16.32 -1.56
CA LYS A 165 6.91 -16.85 -0.94
C LYS A 165 7.28 -16.05 0.31
N ALA A 166 7.27 -14.72 0.22
CA ALA A 166 7.59 -13.85 1.35
C ALA A 166 6.61 -14.06 2.52
N LEU A 167 5.31 -14.20 2.22
CA LEU A 167 4.29 -14.44 3.25
C LEU A 167 4.47 -15.79 3.92
N ARG A 168 4.77 -16.86 3.16
CA ARG A 168 5.07 -18.18 3.74
C ARG A 168 6.28 -18.14 4.66
N GLU A 169 7.35 -17.45 4.27
CA GLU A 169 8.55 -17.30 5.09
C GLU A 169 8.26 -16.57 6.40
N MET A 170 7.40 -15.54 6.37
CA MET A 170 6.95 -14.85 7.58
C MET A 170 6.12 -15.76 8.49
N GLU A 171 5.25 -16.58 7.91
CA GLU A 171 4.43 -17.55 8.64
C GLU A 171 5.31 -18.59 9.34
N GLU A 172 6.30 -19.13 8.65
CA GLU A 172 7.27 -20.10 9.17
C GLU A 172 8.10 -19.51 10.33
N ARG A 173 8.41 -18.20 10.30
CA ARG A 173 9.13 -17.52 11.38
C ARG A 173 8.24 -17.11 12.56
N GLY A 174 6.91 -17.27 12.46
CA GLY A 174 5.98 -16.83 13.47
C GLY A 174 5.68 -15.32 13.45
N ASP A 175 6.05 -14.62 12.39
CA ASP A 175 5.86 -13.16 12.27
C ASP A 175 4.38 -12.74 12.15
N LEU A 176 3.50 -13.69 11.83
CA LEU A 176 2.05 -13.46 11.72
C LEU A 176 1.28 -13.77 12.99
N GLU A 177 1.97 -14.12 14.07
CA GLU A 177 1.34 -14.36 15.36
C GLU A 177 1.15 -13.05 16.12
N ALA A 178 0.04 -12.93 16.82
CA ALA A 178 -0.16 -11.81 17.73
C ALA A 178 0.96 -11.82 18.78
N GLY A 179 1.66 -10.69 18.95
CA GLY A 179 2.75 -10.60 19.88
C GLY A 179 2.28 -11.07 21.27
N SER A 180 3.01 -11.99 21.90
CA SER A 180 2.82 -12.33 23.28
C SER A 180 2.94 -11.04 24.08
N ARG A 181 1.91 -10.69 24.83
CA ARG A 181 2.05 -9.69 25.89
C ARG A 181 3.12 -10.26 26.80
N SER A 182 4.33 -9.75 26.74
CA SER A 182 5.30 -9.99 27.79
C SER A 182 4.68 -9.39 29.04
N GLY A 183 4.20 -10.26 29.91
CA GLY A 183 3.69 -9.86 31.20
C GLY A 183 4.79 -9.07 31.91
N ALA A 184 4.53 -7.82 32.14
CA ALA A 184 5.28 -7.08 33.13
C ALA A 184 4.91 -7.67 34.48
N SER A 185 5.87 -8.32 35.11
CA SER A 185 5.86 -8.58 36.56
C SER A 185 6.36 -7.34 37.27
#